data_68b33930d20b78258d8d175214f983bf
#
_entry.id   68b33930d20b78258d8d175214f983bf
#
_cell.length_a   1.000
_cell.length_b   1.000
_cell.length_c   1.000
_cell.angle_alpha   90.00
_cell.angle_beta   90.00
_cell.angle_gamma   90.00
#
_symmetry.space_group_name_H-M   'P 1'
#
loop_
_entity.id
_entity.type
_entity.pdbx_description
1 polymer ?
#
loop_
_entity_poly.entity_id
_entity_poly.type
_entity_poly.pdbx_seq_one_letter_code
_entity_poly.pdbx_strand_id
1 'polypeptide(L)'
;KLIAGSNVYVNLEPCSIENNTPPCSNALIKYQIKKLFCGTLDPNPKINGRGIKLLKKAGIETSVGLLKNQCKELNRVFFTNQKKSRPYIILKSAQSLDGKIALKNGESKWISNPQSRKNSHHIRSTVKGILVGSHTAEQDNPSLTVRLTNNELGLNKHDKIQQPVKIILGNLKRSKKVSKIFAGNSKVIVGSMGSAKKSKNIEYLKYKKKNFLEEFMQDLLDRNISSILVEGGQKTLNAFLVNNLFDELVLYTAPMFLGKESKDGISIIAPEKIKASVKLKMIGVEKFKDDIKTTYYNKDI
;
A
#
# COMPACT_ATOMS: atom_id res chain seq x y z
N LYS A 1 11.51 16.20 34.63
CA LYS A 1 12.93 16.55 34.95
C LYS A 1 13.96 15.90 33.99
N LEU A 2 13.67 14.77 33.36
CA LEU A 2 14.62 14.04 32.50
C LEU A 2 14.65 14.49 31.04
N ILE A 3 13.73 15.37 30.60
CA ILE A 3 13.62 15.79 29.19
C ILE A 3 14.37 17.10 28.93
N ALA A 4 14.36 18.03 29.90
CA ALA A 4 15.09 19.29 29.75
C ALA A 4 16.60 19.04 29.59
N GLY A 5 17.21 19.72 28.58
CA GLY A 5 18.60 19.54 28.22
C GLY A 5 18.95 18.26 27.43
N SER A 6 17.93 17.43 27.06
CA SER A 6 18.16 16.19 26.31
C SER A 6 18.39 16.43 24.82
N ASN A 7 19.02 15.45 24.16
CA ASN A 7 19.07 15.33 22.70
C ASN A 7 17.89 14.50 22.23
N VAL A 8 17.16 14.99 21.21
CA VAL A 8 15.99 14.31 20.63
C VAL A 8 16.30 13.92 19.20
N TYR A 9 15.93 12.69 18.83
CA TYR A 9 16.09 12.13 17.49
C TYR A 9 14.73 11.83 16.89
N VAL A 10 14.47 12.34 15.70
CA VAL A 10 13.21 12.12 14.97
C VAL A 10 13.50 11.73 13.53
N ASN A 11 12.68 10.82 12.99
CA ASN A 11 12.82 10.42 11.60
C ASN A 11 12.19 11.41 10.61
N LEU A 12 11.24 12.25 11.09
CA LEU A 12 10.52 13.26 10.30
C LEU A 12 10.50 14.59 11.05
N GLU A 13 10.47 15.69 10.31
CA GLU A 13 10.37 17.04 10.85
C GLU A 13 9.20 17.19 11.82
N PRO A 14 9.40 17.76 13.04
CA PRO A 14 8.32 18.07 13.95
C PRO A 14 7.34 19.09 13.34
N CYS A 15 6.05 18.74 13.36
CA CYS A 15 5.01 19.61 12.81
C CYS A 15 4.97 20.99 13.52
N SER A 16 4.64 22.02 12.74
CA SER A 16 4.57 23.42 13.19
C SER A 16 3.16 24.01 13.12
N ILE A 17 2.19 23.20 12.67
CA ILE A 17 0.78 23.58 12.55
C ILE A 17 -0.06 22.73 13.49
N GLU A 18 -1.12 23.32 14.02
CA GLU A 18 -2.11 22.61 14.81
C GLU A 18 -3.03 21.79 13.90
N ASN A 19 -3.22 20.53 14.28
CA ASN A 19 -4.16 19.60 13.64
C ASN A 19 -5.00 18.97 14.75
N ASN A 20 -5.15 17.63 14.76
CA ASN A 20 -5.84 16.89 15.84
C ASN A 20 -5.12 16.96 17.19
N THR A 21 -3.84 17.36 17.19
CA THR A 21 -2.98 17.53 18.38
C THR A 21 -2.16 18.82 18.24
N PRO A 22 -1.73 19.43 19.37
CA PRO A 22 -0.82 20.57 19.33
C PRO A 22 0.47 20.27 18.57
N PRO A 23 1.12 21.27 17.96
CA PRO A 23 2.35 21.08 17.19
C PRO A 23 3.48 20.44 18.00
N CYS A 24 4.15 19.43 17.44
CA CYS A 24 5.28 18.76 18.09
C CYS A 24 6.44 19.73 18.37
N SER A 25 6.68 20.73 17.50
CA SER A 25 7.70 21.75 17.72
C SER A 25 7.46 22.55 19.00
N ASN A 26 6.19 22.88 19.30
CA ASN A 26 5.84 23.60 20.53
C ASN A 26 6.08 22.75 21.79
N ALA A 27 5.80 21.46 21.72
CA ALA A 27 6.09 20.53 22.81
C ALA A 27 7.60 20.45 23.10
N LEU A 28 8.43 20.33 22.05
CA LEU A 28 9.89 20.29 22.18
C LEU A 28 10.46 21.57 22.78
N ILE A 29 9.92 22.73 22.41
CA ILE A 29 10.26 24.02 22.99
C ILE A 29 9.88 24.10 24.50
N LYS A 30 8.63 23.72 24.81
CA LYS A 30 8.11 23.69 26.20
C LYS A 30 8.97 22.81 27.12
N TYR A 31 9.44 21.66 26.61
CA TYR A 31 10.29 20.74 27.37
C TYR A 31 11.77 21.11 27.38
N GLN A 32 12.15 22.22 26.77
CA GLN A 32 13.51 22.80 26.81
C GLN A 32 14.59 21.76 26.42
N ILE A 33 14.37 21.05 25.30
CA ILE A 33 15.40 20.15 24.78
C ILE A 33 16.65 20.93 24.36
N LYS A 34 17.83 20.30 24.44
CA LYS A 34 19.10 20.93 24.05
C LYS A 34 19.30 20.91 22.53
N LYS A 35 19.07 19.76 21.90
CA LYS A 35 19.34 19.57 20.49
C LYS A 35 18.35 18.61 19.83
N LEU A 36 17.96 18.93 18.60
CA LEU A 36 17.16 18.06 17.73
C LEU A 36 18.01 17.52 16.57
N PHE A 37 18.00 16.21 16.39
CA PHE A 37 18.47 15.53 15.18
C PHE A 37 17.26 15.05 14.36
N CYS A 38 17.07 15.64 13.18
CA CYS A 38 15.94 15.34 12.28
C CYS A 38 16.44 14.58 11.05
N GLY A 39 15.86 13.42 10.77
CA GLY A 39 16.25 12.60 9.62
C GLY A 39 15.89 13.23 8.28
N THR A 40 14.67 13.72 8.12
CA THR A 40 14.20 14.38 6.89
C THR A 40 13.16 15.45 7.15
N LEU A 41 13.13 16.47 6.30
CA LEU A 41 12.07 17.47 6.31
C LEU A 41 10.73 16.89 5.89
N ASP A 42 9.64 17.50 6.34
CA ASP A 42 8.30 17.15 5.94
C ASP A 42 8.07 17.54 4.47
N PRO A 43 7.54 16.62 3.61
CA PRO A 43 7.25 16.92 2.22
C PRO A 43 6.07 17.89 2.04
N ASN A 44 5.23 18.10 3.07
CA ASN A 44 4.11 19.01 3.03
C ASN A 44 4.61 20.47 2.95
N PRO A 45 4.29 21.25 1.89
CA PRO A 45 4.75 22.63 1.73
C PRO A 45 4.33 23.56 2.89
N LYS A 46 3.26 23.20 3.60
CA LYS A 46 2.79 23.97 4.77
C LYS A 46 3.67 23.77 6.01
N ILE A 47 4.49 22.70 6.05
CA ILE A 47 5.35 22.36 7.20
C ILE A 47 6.83 22.52 6.83
N ASN A 48 7.24 22.08 5.67
CA ASN A 48 8.61 21.97 5.16
C ASN A 48 9.56 23.07 5.70
N GLY A 49 10.42 22.69 6.62
CA GLY A 49 11.42 23.57 7.27
C GLY A 49 10.86 24.54 8.33
N ARG A 50 9.54 24.65 8.50
CA ARG A 50 8.93 25.59 9.47
C ARG A 50 9.11 25.13 10.92
N GLY A 51 8.98 23.81 11.19
CA GLY A 51 9.24 23.25 12.51
C GLY A 51 10.69 23.44 12.93
N ILE A 52 11.63 23.21 12.03
CA ILE A 52 13.06 23.44 12.25
C ILE A 52 13.34 24.95 12.53
N LYS A 53 12.71 25.85 11.75
CA LYS A 53 12.87 27.31 11.98
C LYS A 53 12.34 27.73 13.35
N LEU A 54 11.21 27.21 13.80
CA LEU A 54 10.65 27.52 15.13
C LEU A 54 11.59 27.09 16.26
N LEU A 55 12.13 25.85 16.17
CA LEU A 55 13.07 25.32 17.16
C LEU A 55 14.36 26.15 17.22
N LYS A 56 14.94 26.54 16.08
CA LYS A 56 16.11 27.41 15.99
C LYS A 56 15.84 28.77 16.63
N LYS A 57 14.66 29.36 16.34
CA LYS A 57 14.24 30.66 16.94
C LYS A 57 14.11 30.58 18.46
N ALA A 58 13.75 29.43 19.00
CA ALA A 58 13.68 29.17 20.44
C ALA A 58 15.03 28.78 21.07
N GLY A 59 16.15 28.90 20.36
CA GLY A 59 17.49 28.62 20.87
C GLY A 59 17.88 27.15 20.87
N ILE A 60 17.05 26.23 20.28
CA ILE A 60 17.34 24.80 20.21
C ILE A 60 18.24 24.52 19.01
N GLU A 61 19.38 23.88 19.27
CA GLU A 61 20.28 23.43 18.22
C GLU A 61 19.61 22.35 17.36
N THR A 62 19.67 22.49 16.02
CA THR A 62 19.04 21.52 15.11
C THR A 62 20.02 21.04 14.04
N SER A 63 20.01 19.72 13.80
CA SER A 63 20.74 19.05 12.71
C SER A 63 19.75 18.27 11.84
N VAL A 64 19.81 18.45 10.52
CA VAL A 64 18.89 17.81 9.57
C VAL A 64 19.66 16.94 8.58
N GLY A 65 19.14 15.75 8.27
CA GLY A 65 19.69 14.84 7.27
C GLY A 65 20.36 13.58 7.82
N LEU A 66 20.36 13.38 9.13
CA LEU A 66 20.87 12.16 9.75
C LEU A 66 20.05 10.96 9.25
N LEU A 67 20.72 9.95 8.63
CA LEU A 67 20.10 8.77 8.05
C LEU A 67 18.93 9.11 7.09
N LYS A 68 19.07 10.17 6.31
CA LYS A 68 18.00 10.75 5.48
C LYS A 68 17.28 9.73 4.60
N ASN A 69 18.02 8.83 3.95
CA ASN A 69 17.43 7.83 3.05
C ASN A 69 16.62 6.78 3.83
N GLN A 70 17.14 6.31 4.96
CA GLN A 70 16.42 5.35 5.83
C GLN A 70 15.17 6.00 6.43
N CYS A 71 15.24 7.27 6.82
CA CYS A 71 14.08 8.02 7.32
C CYS A 71 13.01 8.23 6.24
N LYS A 72 13.41 8.51 4.99
CA LYS A 72 12.47 8.57 3.86
C LYS A 72 11.82 7.22 3.60
N GLU A 73 12.61 6.14 3.65
CA GLU A 73 12.10 4.78 3.47
C GLU A 73 11.07 4.41 4.54
N LEU A 74 11.37 4.69 5.80
CA LEU A 74 10.44 4.46 6.92
C LEU A 74 9.11 5.22 6.73
N ASN A 75 9.17 6.43 6.19
CA ASN A 75 8.02 7.30 5.99
C ASN A 75 7.49 7.27 4.53
N ARG A 76 7.84 6.27 3.70
CA ARG A 76 7.51 6.23 2.26
C ARG A 76 6.02 6.36 1.95
N VAL A 77 5.16 5.75 2.77
CA VAL A 77 3.71 5.86 2.63
C VAL A 77 3.27 7.33 2.78
N PHE A 78 3.71 7.99 3.86
CA PHE A 78 3.41 9.39 4.11
C PHE A 78 3.93 10.31 3.00
N PHE A 79 5.17 10.09 2.56
CA PHE A 79 5.77 10.87 1.45
C PHE A 79 4.98 10.71 0.15
N THR A 80 4.55 9.51 -0.19
CA THR A 80 3.72 9.25 -1.37
C THR A 80 2.38 9.99 -1.26
N ASN A 81 1.70 9.86 -0.11
CA ASN A 81 0.41 10.52 0.09
C ASN A 81 0.51 12.04 -0.06
N GLN A 82 1.54 12.66 0.53
CA GLN A 82 1.73 14.12 0.45
C GLN A 82 2.13 14.61 -0.95
N LYS A 83 2.95 13.85 -1.67
CA LYS A 83 3.49 14.28 -2.96
C LYS A 83 2.59 13.95 -4.14
N LYS A 84 1.86 12.83 -4.07
CA LYS A 84 1.09 12.28 -5.19
C LYS A 84 -0.41 12.33 -4.97
N SER A 85 -0.87 12.79 -3.81
CA SER A 85 -2.29 12.89 -3.45
C SER A 85 -3.04 11.57 -3.69
N ARG A 86 -2.40 10.44 -3.41
CA ARG A 86 -2.97 9.09 -3.52
C ARG A 86 -2.39 8.14 -2.47
N PRO A 87 -3.02 6.99 -2.21
CA PRO A 87 -2.44 5.93 -1.38
C PRO A 87 -1.08 5.45 -1.92
N TYR A 88 -0.25 4.91 -1.02
CA TYR A 88 0.88 4.07 -1.39
C TYR A 88 0.34 2.75 -1.94
N ILE A 89 0.77 2.35 -3.14
CA ILE A 89 0.18 1.22 -3.86
C ILE A 89 1.20 0.10 -4.00
N ILE A 90 0.88 -1.04 -3.38
CA ILE A 90 1.64 -2.29 -3.51
C ILE A 90 0.89 -3.20 -4.49
N LEU A 91 1.50 -3.55 -5.60
CA LEU A 91 1.01 -4.60 -6.49
C LEU A 91 1.56 -5.94 -6.03
N LYS A 92 0.71 -6.97 -5.92
CA LYS A 92 1.15 -8.31 -5.54
C LYS A 92 0.64 -9.36 -6.52
N SER A 93 1.56 -10.20 -6.98
CA SER A 93 1.23 -11.40 -7.76
C SER A 93 1.89 -12.64 -7.18
N ALA A 94 1.23 -13.79 -7.36
CA ALA A 94 1.85 -15.10 -7.19
C ALA A 94 1.76 -15.82 -8.53
N GLN A 95 2.88 -16.25 -9.06
CA GLN A 95 3.01 -16.77 -10.41
C GLN A 95 3.92 -17.99 -10.49
N SER A 96 3.78 -18.76 -11.56
CA SER A 96 4.73 -19.81 -11.94
C SER A 96 6.06 -19.20 -12.44
N LEU A 97 7.07 -20.04 -12.64
CA LEU A 97 8.37 -19.61 -13.15
C LEU A 97 8.27 -19.00 -14.58
N ASP A 98 7.30 -19.45 -15.38
CA ASP A 98 6.96 -18.89 -16.69
C ASP A 98 5.94 -17.73 -16.63
N GLY A 99 5.73 -17.11 -15.45
CA GLY A 99 4.96 -15.89 -15.29
C GLY A 99 3.44 -16.05 -15.33
N LYS A 100 2.89 -17.26 -15.14
CA LYS A 100 1.46 -17.53 -15.23
C LYS A 100 0.79 -17.52 -13.86
N ILE A 101 -0.46 -17.06 -13.81
CA ILE A 101 -1.27 -16.94 -12.57
C ILE A 101 -2.48 -17.89 -12.53
N ALA A 102 -2.79 -18.56 -13.60
CA ALA A 102 -3.86 -19.55 -13.69
C ALA A 102 -3.72 -20.37 -14.96
N LEU A 103 -4.28 -21.58 -14.97
CA LEU A 103 -4.46 -22.38 -16.18
C LEU A 103 -5.52 -21.74 -17.11
N LYS A 104 -5.59 -22.23 -18.36
CA LYS A 104 -6.59 -21.79 -19.36
C LYS A 104 -8.04 -21.95 -18.85
N ASN A 105 -8.33 -23.01 -18.11
CA ASN A 105 -9.64 -23.27 -17.50
C ASN A 105 -9.95 -22.37 -16.30
N GLY A 106 -8.98 -21.56 -15.83
CA GLY A 106 -9.11 -20.66 -14.69
C GLY A 106 -8.67 -21.24 -13.35
N GLU A 107 -8.22 -22.48 -13.30
CA GLU A 107 -7.64 -23.06 -12.10
C GLU A 107 -6.36 -22.30 -11.71
N SER A 108 -6.29 -21.84 -10.44
CA SER A 108 -5.21 -21.00 -9.93
C SER A 108 -4.73 -21.41 -8.53
N LYS A 109 -5.36 -22.41 -7.91
CA LYS A 109 -5.06 -22.85 -6.53
C LYS A 109 -4.37 -24.21 -6.56
N TRP A 110 -3.18 -24.36 -5.96
CA TRP A 110 -2.35 -23.32 -5.32
C TRP A 110 -1.05 -23.22 -6.11
N ILE A 111 -0.75 -22.06 -6.65
CA ILE A 111 0.54 -21.81 -7.31
C ILE A 111 1.64 -21.67 -6.26
N SER A 112 1.44 -20.80 -5.25
CA SER A 112 2.42 -20.58 -4.20
C SER A 112 2.20 -21.49 -2.99
N ASN A 113 3.28 -21.80 -2.27
CA ASN A 113 3.27 -22.65 -1.10
C ASN A 113 2.61 -21.98 0.15
N PRO A 114 2.34 -22.73 1.24
CA PRO A 114 1.69 -22.18 2.43
C PRO A 114 2.49 -21.03 3.11
N GLN A 115 3.82 -21.08 3.11
CA GLN A 115 4.64 -20.04 3.72
C GLN A 115 4.56 -18.72 2.94
N SER A 116 4.60 -18.77 1.62
CA SER A 116 4.38 -17.60 0.75
C SER A 116 3.00 -17.00 0.97
N ARG A 117 1.96 -17.83 1.10
CA ARG A 117 0.61 -17.35 1.42
C ARG A 117 0.52 -16.72 2.80
N LYS A 118 1.20 -17.29 3.81
CA LYS A 118 1.30 -16.71 5.14
C LYS A 118 1.99 -15.35 5.09
N ASN A 119 3.11 -15.22 4.38
CA ASN A 119 3.81 -13.95 4.18
C ASN A 119 2.93 -12.91 3.48
N SER A 120 2.11 -13.31 2.50
CA SER A 120 1.11 -12.43 1.87
C SER A 120 0.10 -11.87 2.89
N HIS A 121 -0.27 -12.63 3.92
CA HIS A 121 -1.12 -12.13 5.01
C HIS A 121 -0.39 -11.14 5.93
N HIS A 122 0.94 -11.24 6.10
CA HIS A 122 1.72 -10.18 6.77
C HIS A 122 1.67 -8.87 5.97
N ILE A 123 1.80 -8.92 4.64
CA ILE A 123 1.64 -7.70 3.81
C ILE A 123 0.24 -7.11 3.99
N ARG A 124 -0.81 -7.93 4.02
CA ARG A 124 -2.19 -7.45 4.26
C ARG A 124 -2.34 -6.72 5.59
N SER A 125 -1.62 -7.15 6.64
CA SER A 125 -1.70 -6.51 7.95
C SER A 125 -1.02 -5.14 8.02
N THR A 126 -0.18 -4.79 7.04
CA THR A 126 0.55 -3.51 7.00
C THR A 126 -0.14 -2.43 6.17
N VAL A 127 -1.22 -2.74 5.46
CA VAL A 127 -1.94 -1.81 4.59
C VAL A 127 -3.31 -1.43 5.14
N LYS A 128 -3.80 -0.26 4.74
CA LYS A 128 -5.14 0.22 5.13
C LYS A 128 -6.26 -0.33 4.26
N GLY A 129 -5.97 -0.77 3.03
CA GLY A 129 -6.96 -1.37 2.14
C GLY A 129 -6.42 -2.51 1.30
N ILE A 130 -7.29 -3.45 0.90
CA ILE A 130 -6.99 -4.49 -0.08
C ILE A 130 -7.94 -4.32 -1.26
N LEU A 131 -7.37 -4.21 -2.46
CA LEU A 131 -8.10 -4.00 -3.69
C LEU A 131 -8.04 -5.24 -4.59
N VAL A 132 -9.21 -5.63 -5.11
CA VAL A 132 -9.34 -6.63 -6.18
C VAL A 132 -10.23 -6.11 -7.30
N GLY A 133 -10.04 -6.62 -8.52
CA GLY A 133 -10.97 -6.36 -9.62
C GLY A 133 -12.31 -7.07 -9.42
N SER A 134 -13.39 -6.53 -9.97
CA SER A 134 -14.73 -7.13 -9.89
C SER A 134 -14.79 -8.57 -10.42
N HIS A 135 -14.05 -8.86 -11.49
CA HIS A 135 -13.95 -10.21 -12.05
C HIS A 135 -13.32 -11.19 -11.05
N THR A 136 -12.19 -10.83 -10.43
CA THR A 136 -11.55 -11.65 -9.38
C THR A 136 -12.48 -11.82 -8.18
N ALA A 137 -13.17 -10.75 -7.76
CA ALA A 137 -14.14 -10.81 -6.69
C ALA A 137 -15.24 -11.85 -6.97
N GLU A 138 -15.78 -11.88 -8.20
CA GLU A 138 -16.86 -12.78 -8.62
C GLU A 138 -16.40 -14.23 -8.82
N GLN A 139 -15.18 -14.44 -9.31
CA GLN A 139 -14.66 -15.80 -9.56
C GLN A 139 -14.18 -16.49 -8.28
N ASP A 140 -13.39 -15.78 -7.47
CA ASP A 140 -12.68 -16.36 -6.33
C ASP A 140 -13.44 -16.19 -5.01
N ASN A 141 -14.42 -15.26 -4.96
CA ASN A 141 -15.16 -14.90 -3.76
C ASN A 141 -14.24 -14.78 -2.50
N PRO A 142 -13.16 -13.97 -2.57
CA PRO A 142 -12.18 -13.92 -1.51
C PRO A 142 -12.72 -13.17 -0.29
N SER A 143 -12.27 -13.52 0.91
CA SER A 143 -12.66 -12.79 2.13
C SER A 143 -11.92 -11.46 2.31
N LEU A 144 -10.75 -11.28 1.68
CA LEU A 144 -9.87 -10.11 1.79
C LEU A 144 -9.57 -9.72 3.24
N THR A 145 -9.28 -10.69 4.08
CA THR A 145 -9.01 -10.50 5.51
C THR A 145 -7.58 -10.93 5.84
N VAL A 146 -7.03 -10.37 6.92
CA VAL A 146 -5.84 -10.89 7.59
C VAL A 146 -6.25 -12.12 8.40
N ARG A 147 -5.59 -13.25 8.19
CA ARG A 147 -5.86 -14.53 8.86
C ARG A 147 -4.63 -15.03 9.64
N LEU A 148 -3.91 -14.10 10.23
CA LEU A 148 -2.81 -14.38 11.14
C LEU A 148 -3.28 -14.20 12.58
N THR A 149 -2.67 -14.93 13.49
CA THR A 149 -2.87 -14.77 14.94
C THR A 149 -2.08 -13.57 15.44
N ASN A 150 -2.42 -13.10 16.64
CA ASN A 150 -1.68 -12.02 17.30
C ASN A 150 -0.19 -12.38 17.48
N ASN A 151 0.12 -13.60 17.87
CA ASN A 151 1.49 -14.07 18.02
C ASN A 151 2.26 -14.01 16.67
N GLU A 152 1.65 -14.42 15.57
CA GLU A 152 2.26 -14.33 14.24
C GLU A 152 2.49 -12.90 13.76
N LEU A 153 1.74 -11.94 14.28
CA LEU A 153 1.87 -10.51 14.01
C LEU A 153 2.76 -9.78 15.03
N GLY A 154 3.28 -10.47 16.04
CA GLY A 154 4.04 -9.84 17.13
C GLY A 154 3.19 -8.91 18.00
N LEU A 155 1.87 -9.12 18.07
CA LEU A 155 0.92 -8.35 18.85
C LEU A 155 0.69 -9.03 20.20
N ASN A 156 0.27 -8.24 21.22
CA ASN A 156 -0.16 -8.81 22.48
C ASN A 156 -1.44 -9.64 22.30
N LYS A 157 -1.66 -10.62 23.20
CA LYS A 157 -2.82 -11.54 23.14
C LYS A 157 -4.17 -10.85 23.05
N HIS A 158 -4.30 -9.67 23.65
CA HIS A 158 -5.56 -8.91 23.69
C HIS A 158 -5.67 -7.80 22.63
N ASP A 159 -4.62 -7.59 21.83
CA ASP A 159 -4.66 -6.58 20.78
C ASP A 159 -5.62 -7.00 19.67
N LYS A 160 -6.38 -6.03 19.17
CA LYS A 160 -7.31 -6.27 18.05
C LYS A 160 -6.57 -6.17 16.72
N ILE A 161 -6.56 -7.25 15.95
CA ILE A 161 -6.02 -7.24 14.58
C ILE A 161 -6.90 -6.32 13.73
N GLN A 162 -6.32 -5.22 13.27
CA GLN A 162 -7.00 -4.31 12.35
C GLN A 162 -7.16 -4.97 10.99
N GLN A 163 -8.41 -5.05 10.52
CA GLN A 163 -8.71 -5.57 9.19
C GLN A 163 -8.68 -4.42 8.17
N PRO A 164 -8.03 -4.61 7.02
CA PRO A 164 -8.01 -3.61 5.95
C PRO A 164 -9.41 -3.40 5.37
N VAL A 165 -9.66 -2.20 4.85
CA VAL A 165 -10.86 -1.89 4.06
C VAL A 165 -10.84 -2.73 2.79
N LYS A 166 -11.97 -3.36 2.46
CA LYS A 166 -12.10 -4.18 1.26
C LYS A 166 -12.50 -3.29 0.09
N ILE A 167 -11.78 -3.35 -1.00
CA ILE A 167 -11.96 -2.46 -2.16
C ILE A 167 -12.17 -3.30 -3.41
N ILE A 168 -13.21 -2.96 -4.18
CA ILE A 168 -13.51 -3.60 -5.45
C ILE A 168 -13.44 -2.56 -6.57
N LEU A 169 -12.64 -2.85 -7.59
CA LEU A 169 -12.49 -2.02 -8.78
C LEU A 169 -13.31 -2.63 -9.93
N GLY A 170 -14.28 -1.87 -10.43
CA GLY A 170 -15.12 -2.26 -11.56
C GLY A 170 -16.54 -2.67 -11.17
N ASN A 171 -17.37 -2.95 -12.19
CA ASN A 171 -18.78 -3.27 -12.03
C ASN A 171 -18.98 -4.72 -11.58
N LEU A 172 -19.74 -4.92 -10.52
CA LEU A 172 -20.19 -6.24 -10.07
C LEU A 172 -21.46 -6.64 -10.86
N LYS A 173 -21.34 -7.68 -11.68
CA LYS A 173 -22.47 -8.24 -12.45
C LYS A 173 -23.29 -9.25 -11.64
N ARG A 174 -22.64 -9.96 -10.72
CA ARG A 174 -23.20 -11.09 -9.95
C ARG A 174 -22.94 -10.92 -8.46
N SER A 175 -23.60 -9.93 -7.84
CA SER A 175 -23.40 -9.58 -6.42
C SER A 175 -23.61 -10.76 -5.45
N LYS A 176 -24.50 -11.73 -5.78
CA LYS A 176 -24.74 -12.94 -4.97
C LYS A 176 -23.49 -13.86 -4.86
N LYS A 177 -22.56 -13.80 -5.83
CA LYS A 177 -21.33 -14.62 -5.81
C LYS A 177 -20.22 -14.05 -4.92
N VAL A 178 -20.34 -12.80 -4.45
CA VAL A 178 -19.29 -12.13 -3.64
C VAL A 178 -19.65 -12.05 -2.16
N SER A 179 -20.34 -13.05 -1.65
CA SER A 179 -20.87 -13.08 -0.27
C SER A 179 -19.78 -12.96 0.80
N LYS A 180 -18.60 -13.58 0.60
CA LYS A 180 -17.48 -13.54 1.57
C LYS A 180 -16.85 -12.16 1.70
N ILE A 181 -16.77 -11.38 0.60
CA ILE A 181 -16.27 -10.01 0.68
C ILE A 181 -17.20 -9.16 1.52
N PHE A 182 -18.51 -9.32 1.36
CA PHE A 182 -19.51 -8.56 2.09
C PHE A 182 -19.83 -9.09 3.48
N ALA A 183 -19.31 -10.28 3.83
CA ALA A 183 -19.51 -10.86 5.14
C ALA A 183 -18.77 -10.07 6.24
N GLY A 184 -19.40 -10.01 7.44
CA GLY A 184 -18.87 -9.30 8.60
C GLY A 184 -19.13 -7.79 8.56
N ASN A 185 -18.54 -7.08 9.52
CA ASN A 185 -18.73 -5.63 9.72
C ASN A 185 -17.68 -4.76 8.99
N SER A 186 -16.82 -5.36 8.17
CA SER A 186 -15.79 -4.60 7.45
C SER A 186 -16.42 -3.72 6.37
N LYS A 187 -15.99 -2.46 6.30
CA LYS A 187 -16.37 -1.54 5.23
C LYS A 187 -15.91 -2.08 3.88
N VAL A 188 -16.78 -2.00 2.87
CA VAL A 188 -16.47 -2.35 1.48
C VAL A 188 -16.68 -1.10 0.62
N ILE A 189 -15.69 -0.76 -0.20
CA ILE A 189 -15.76 0.33 -1.16
C ILE A 189 -15.75 -0.26 -2.56
N VAL A 190 -16.69 0.15 -3.41
CA VAL A 190 -16.77 -0.28 -4.82
C VAL A 190 -16.61 0.93 -5.71
N GLY A 191 -15.52 1.01 -6.45
CA GLY A 191 -15.28 2.04 -7.47
C GLY A 191 -15.70 1.54 -8.85
N SER A 192 -16.69 2.16 -9.47
CA SER A 192 -17.21 1.69 -10.77
C SER A 192 -17.89 2.79 -11.59
N MET A 193 -18.14 2.51 -12.87
CA MET A 193 -18.96 3.36 -13.75
C MET A 193 -20.45 2.99 -13.73
N GLY A 194 -20.81 1.88 -13.08
CA GLY A 194 -22.18 1.37 -13.03
C GLY A 194 -23.06 2.00 -11.96
N SER A 195 -24.35 1.63 -11.96
CA SER A 195 -25.31 2.07 -10.93
C SER A 195 -25.03 1.36 -9.60
N ALA A 196 -25.18 2.09 -8.51
CA ALA A 196 -24.98 1.63 -7.16
C ALA A 196 -26.30 1.21 -6.52
N LYS A 197 -26.31 0.03 -5.87
CA LYS A 197 -27.35 -0.32 -4.89
C LYS A 197 -26.84 0.02 -3.51
N LYS A 198 -27.52 0.88 -2.76
CA LYS A 198 -27.16 1.19 -1.38
C LYS A 198 -27.27 -0.06 -0.50
N SER A 199 -26.25 -0.33 0.31
CA SER A 199 -26.25 -1.37 1.35
C SER A 199 -25.52 -0.85 2.58
N LYS A 200 -25.89 -1.34 3.76
CA LYS A 200 -25.44 -0.80 5.06
C LYS A 200 -23.90 -0.69 5.22
N ASN A 201 -23.15 -1.62 4.66
CA ASN A 201 -21.68 -1.69 4.80
C ASN A 201 -20.93 -1.48 3.47
N ILE A 202 -21.62 -1.06 2.41
CA ILE A 202 -21.06 -0.91 1.08
C ILE A 202 -21.19 0.55 0.63
N GLU A 203 -20.06 1.17 0.37
CA GLU A 203 -19.96 2.49 -0.23
C GLU A 203 -19.65 2.34 -1.72
N TYR A 204 -20.52 2.85 -2.57
CA TYR A 204 -20.31 2.87 -4.01
C TYR A 204 -19.85 4.25 -4.46
N LEU A 205 -18.68 4.29 -5.10
CA LEU A 205 -18.16 5.48 -5.75
C LEU A 205 -18.38 5.35 -7.25
N LYS A 206 -19.17 6.28 -7.81
CA LYS A 206 -19.55 6.25 -9.22
C LYS A 206 -18.75 7.26 -10.01
N TYR A 207 -18.15 6.81 -11.09
CA TYR A 207 -17.34 7.63 -11.99
C TYR A 207 -17.97 7.68 -13.37
N LYS A 208 -17.79 8.80 -14.06
CA LYS A 208 -18.30 9.01 -15.41
C LYS A 208 -17.26 8.72 -16.49
N LYS A 209 -16.00 8.93 -16.19
CA LYS A 209 -14.87 8.77 -17.13
C LYS A 209 -14.37 7.33 -17.17
N LYS A 210 -13.97 6.87 -18.36
CA LYS A 210 -13.41 5.54 -18.57
C LYS A 210 -12.07 5.34 -17.81
N ASN A 211 -11.27 6.40 -17.67
CA ASN A 211 -10.00 6.40 -16.94
C ASN A 211 -10.16 7.06 -15.56
N PHE A 212 -10.98 6.48 -14.71
CA PHE A 212 -11.25 7.00 -13.37
C PHE A 212 -10.29 6.50 -12.29
N LEU A 213 -9.25 5.73 -12.65
CA LEU A 213 -8.42 5.04 -11.66
C LEU A 213 -7.67 6.04 -10.75
N GLU A 214 -7.15 7.13 -11.31
CA GLU A 214 -6.47 8.18 -10.54
C GLU A 214 -7.43 8.89 -9.57
N GLU A 215 -8.61 9.27 -10.07
CA GLU A 215 -9.67 9.90 -9.28
C GLU A 215 -10.12 8.98 -8.14
N PHE A 216 -10.26 7.67 -8.44
CA PHE A 216 -10.58 6.67 -7.42
C PHE A 216 -9.47 6.55 -6.36
N MET A 217 -8.20 6.61 -6.74
CA MET A 217 -7.10 6.60 -5.78
C MET A 217 -7.12 7.83 -4.87
N GLN A 218 -7.37 9.02 -5.43
CA GLN A 218 -7.54 10.25 -4.65
C GLN A 218 -8.67 10.10 -3.64
N ASP A 219 -9.84 9.64 -4.08
CA ASP A 219 -11.01 9.39 -3.24
C ASP A 219 -10.75 8.39 -2.10
N LEU A 220 -9.89 7.40 -2.32
CA LEU A 220 -9.47 6.47 -1.26
C LEU A 220 -8.59 7.18 -0.22
N LEU A 221 -7.66 8.04 -0.65
CA LEU A 221 -6.83 8.82 0.26
C LEU A 221 -7.67 9.76 1.12
N ASP A 222 -8.65 10.46 0.53
CA ASP A 222 -9.57 11.36 1.23
C ASP A 222 -10.41 10.63 2.30
N ARG A 223 -10.55 9.31 2.16
CA ARG A 223 -11.17 8.40 3.15
C ARG A 223 -10.17 7.83 4.16
N ASN A 224 -8.97 8.43 4.26
CA ASN A 224 -7.89 7.99 5.15
C ASN A 224 -7.34 6.58 4.83
N ILE A 225 -7.49 6.10 3.59
CA ILE A 225 -6.86 4.87 3.12
C ILE A 225 -5.50 5.23 2.54
N SER A 226 -4.51 5.36 3.42
CA SER A 226 -3.16 5.84 3.09
C SER A 226 -2.31 4.84 2.30
N SER A 227 -2.67 3.55 2.32
CA SER A 227 -1.96 2.48 1.61
C SER A 227 -2.90 1.37 1.17
N ILE A 228 -2.65 0.79 0.00
CA ILE A 228 -3.43 -0.33 -0.53
C ILE A 228 -2.53 -1.44 -1.05
N LEU A 229 -3.01 -2.68 -0.86
CA LEU A 229 -2.47 -3.87 -1.52
C LEU A 229 -3.42 -4.26 -2.66
N VAL A 230 -2.92 -4.29 -3.88
CA VAL A 230 -3.67 -4.75 -5.06
C VAL A 230 -3.37 -6.23 -5.27
N GLU A 231 -4.35 -7.07 -4.97
CA GLU A 231 -4.32 -8.53 -5.19
C GLU A 231 -5.28 -8.89 -6.32
N GLY A 232 -5.10 -8.26 -7.46
CA GLY A 232 -5.97 -8.46 -8.61
C GLY A 232 -5.49 -9.57 -9.55
N GLY A 233 -6.38 -10.00 -10.45
CA GLY A 233 -5.99 -10.74 -11.65
C GLY A 233 -5.27 -9.82 -12.66
N GLN A 234 -4.79 -10.42 -13.75
CA GLN A 234 -4.03 -9.76 -14.82
C GLN A 234 -4.58 -8.38 -15.21
N LYS A 235 -5.88 -8.26 -15.49
CA LYS A 235 -6.50 -7.00 -15.92
C LYS A 235 -6.33 -5.86 -14.91
N THR A 236 -6.46 -6.18 -13.64
CA THR A 236 -6.31 -5.17 -12.56
C THR A 236 -4.87 -4.77 -12.42
N LEU A 237 -3.93 -5.71 -12.34
CA LEU A 237 -2.49 -5.42 -12.26
C LEU A 237 -2.04 -4.59 -13.47
N ASN A 238 -2.43 -4.98 -14.68
CA ASN A 238 -2.09 -4.25 -15.90
C ASN A 238 -2.64 -2.81 -15.90
N ALA A 239 -3.84 -2.59 -15.38
CA ALA A 239 -4.41 -1.24 -15.29
C ALA A 239 -3.54 -0.32 -14.41
N PHE A 240 -3.02 -0.81 -13.29
CA PHE A 240 -2.10 -0.05 -12.46
C PHE A 240 -0.72 0.14 -13.10
N LEU A 241 -0.19 -0.89 -13.75
CA LEU A 241 1.11 -0.83 -14.44
C LEU A 241 1.11 0.15 -15.62
N VAL A 242 0.09 0.08 -16.49
CA VAL A 242 -0.01 0.95 -17.69
C VAL A 242 -0.20 2.42 -17.31
N ASN A 243 -0.92 2.70 -16.21
CA ASN A 243 -1.11 4.06 -15.73
C ASN A 243 0.00 4.54 -14.78
N ASN A 244 1.06 3.75 -14.60
CA ASN A 244 2.17 4.04 -13.67
C ASN A 244 1.68 4.37 -12.23
N LEU A 245 0.58 3.75 -11.81
CA LEU A 245 -0.08 3.96 -10.52
C LEU A 245 0.32 2.88 -9.51
N PHE A 246 1.60 2.75 -9.23
CA PHE A 246 2.10 1.86 -8.18
C PHE A 246 3.45 2.35 -7.66
N ASP A 247 3.78 1.98 -6.44
CA ASP A 247 5.02 2.34 -5.76
C ASP A 247 5.90 1.11 -5.55
N GLU A 248 5.27 -0.05 -5.29
CA GLU A 248 5.94 -1.30 -4.97
C GLU A 248 5.30 -2.46 -5.73
N LEU A 249 6.14 -3.38 -6.21
CA LEU A 249 5.72 -4.65 -6.83
C LEU A 249 6.30 -5.82 -6.05
N VAL A 250 5.45 -6.71 -5.59
CA VAL A 250 5.80 -7.94 -4.87
C VAL A 250 5.41 -9.14 -5.71
N LEU A 251 6.38 -9.95 -6.12
CA LEU A 251 6.16 -11.17 -6.89
C LEU A 251 6.56 -12.39 -6.08
N TYR A 252 5.68 -13.36 -5.98
CA TYR A 252 5.98 -14.71 -5.51
C TYR A 252 6.09 -15.62 -6.71
N THR A 253 7.24 -16.20 -6.94
CA THR A 253 7.50 -17.12 -8.06
C THR A 253 7.66 -18.53 -7.53
N ALA A 254 6.76 -19.42 -7.94
CA ALA A 254 6.81 -20.82 -7.62
C ALA A 254 7.61 -21.61 -8.67
N PRO A 255 8.37 -22.65 -8.30
CA PRO A 255 9.22 -23.44 -9.20
C PRO A 255 8.40 -24.45 -10.02
N MET A 256 7.47 -23.95 -10.82
CA MET A 256 6.64 -24.74 -11.72
C MET A 256 6.39 -24.01 -13.03
N PHE A 257 6.05 -24.75 -14.08
CA PHE A 257 5.62 -24.21 -15.37
C PHE A 257 4.14 -24.53 -15.58
N LEU A 258 3.36 -23.54 -16.01
CA LEU A 258 1.94 -23.70 -16.36
C LEU A 258 1.70 -23.75 -17.88
N GLY A 259 2.71 -23.35 -18.68
CA GLY A 259 2.70 -23.44 -20.12
C GLY A 259 2.00 -22.29 -20.85
N LYS A 260 2.16 -22.27 -22.18
CA LYS A 260 1.80 -21.16 -23.08
C LYS A 260 0.33 -20.77 -23.04
N GLU A 261 -0.59 -21.73 -22.93
CA GLU A 261 -2.03 -21.46 -22.94
C GLU A 261 -2.58 -20.91 -21.61
N SER A 262 -1.74 -20.85 -20.58
CA SER A 262 -2.09 -20.35 -19.25
C SER A 262 -2.15 -18.83 -19.22
N LYS A 263 -2.86 -18.28 -18.22
CA LYS A 263 -3.05 -16.81 -18.07
C LYS A 263 -1.79 -16.15 -17.53
N ASP A 264 -1.31 -15.14 -18.24
CA ASP A 264 -0.20 -14.32 -17.78
C ASP A 264 -0.54 -13.52 -16.50
N GLY A 265 0.43 -13.35 -15.63
CA GLY A 265 0.32 -12.46 -14.48
C GLY A 265 0.37 -10.98 -14.90
N ILE A 266 1.34 -10.67 -15.75
CA ILE A 266 1.55 -9.35 -16.34
C ILE A 266 1.55 -9.49 -17.85
N SER A 267 0.70 -8.69 -18.52
CA SER A 267 0.60 -8.67 -19.99
C SER A 267 0.23 -7.25 -20.41
N ILE A 268 1.25 -6.41 -20.51
CA ILE A 268 1.14 -5.01 -20.97
C ILE A 268 1.59 -4.92 -22.42
N ILE A 269 1.16 -3.87 -23.12
CA ILE A 269 1.62 -3.61 -24.50
C ILE A 269 3.13 -3.40 -24.48
N ALA A 270 3.82 -4.13 -25.35
CA ALA A 270 5.26 -4.01 -25.46
C ALA A 270 5.65 -2.59 -25.95
N PRO A 271 6.63 -1.94 -25.33
CA PRO A 271 7.16 -0.69 -25.85
C PRO A 271 7.96 -0.94 -27.14
N GLU A 272 7.99 0.03 -28.02
CA GLU A 272 8.76 -0.06 -29.27
C GLU A 272 10.28 -0.17 -29.04
N LYS A 273 10.76 0.33 -27.91
CA LYS A 273 12.19 0.30 -27.54
C LYS A 273 12.34 -0.12 -26.09
N ILE A 274 13.35 -0.93 -25.78
CA ILE A 274 13.68 -1.36 -24.40
C ILE A 274 13.83 -0.15 -23.44
N LYS A 275 14.37 0.98 -23.94
CA LYS A 275 14.52 2.21 -23.16
C LYS A 275 13.18 2.75 -22.61
N ALA A 276 12.08 2.53 -23.32
CA ALA A 276 10.73 2.97 -22.96
C ALA A 276 10.00 1.98 -22.03
N SER A 277 10.62 0.86 -21.64
CA SER A 277 10.03 -0.09 -20.71
C SER A 277 9.94 0.47 -19.28
N VAL A 278 8.92 0.07 -18.54
CA VAL A 278 8.81 0.35 -17.09
C VAL A 278 10.05 -0.16 -16.37
N LYS A 279 10.75 0.71 -15.65
CA LYS A 279 11.97 0.37 -14.93
C LYS A 279 11.69 0.16 -13.45
N LEU A 280 12.23 -0.92 -12.91
CA LEU A 280 12.09 -1.27 -11.51
C LEU A 280 13.48 -1.31 -10.84
N LYS A 281 13.50 -1.00 -9.54
CA LYS A 281 14.66 -1.20 -8.68
C LYS A 281 14.37 -2.37 -7.74
N MET A 282 15.10 -3.45 -7.85
CA MET A 282 15.01 -4.56 -6.89
C MET A 282 15.52 -4.11 -5.51
N ILE A 283 14.73 -4.37 -4.48
CA ILE A 283 15.03 -3.99 -3.10
C ILE A 283 15.09 -5.18 -2.14
N GLY A 284 14.57 -6.34 -2.54
CA GLY A 284 14.63 -7.53 -1.70
C GLY A 284 14.39 -8.82 -2.48
N VAL A 285 15.01 -9.89 -1.99
CA VAL A 285 14.79 -11.27 -2.41
C VAL A 285 14.70 -12.12 -1.15
N GLU A 286 13.63 -12.88 -1.00
CA GLU A 286 13.39 -13.75 0.15
C GLU A 286 12.95 -15.14 -0.34
N LYS A 287 13.45 -16.19 0.30
CA LYS A 287 13.08 -17.58 0.01
C LYS A 287 12.03 -18.08 1.01
N PHE A 288 10.95 -18.65 0.51
CA PHE A 288 9.90 -19.31 1.28
C PHE A 288 9.80 -20.77 0.83
N LYS A 289 10.54 -21.68 1.45
CA LYS A 289 10.82 -23.04 0.95
C LYS A 289 11.36 -22.96 -0.49
N ASP A 290 10.58 -23.42 -1.48
CA ASP A 290 10.98 -23.43 -2.88
C ASP A 290 10.50 -22.20 -3.66
N ASP A 291 9.57 -21.42 -3.10
CA ASP A 291 9.13 -20.16 -3.72
C ASP A 291 10.15 -19.04 -3.44
N ILE A 292 10.27 -18.13 -4.39
CA ILE A 292 11.05 -16.89 -4.25
C ILE A 292 10.09 -15.70 -4.24
N LYS A 293 10.20 -14.87 -3.22
CA LYS A 293 9.59 -13.53 -3.20
C LYS A 293 10.61 -12.50 -3.65
N THR A 294 10.28 -11.71 -4.65
CA THR A 294 11.06 -10.54 -5.08
C THR A 294 10.25 -9.28 -4.87
N THR A 295 10.92 -8.23 -4.38
CA THR A 295 10.29 -6.94 -4.12
C THR A 295 11.02 -5.85 -4.90
N TYR A 296 10.25 -5.00 -5.56
CA TYR A 296 10.76 -3.93 -6.41
C TYR A 296 10.07 -2.61 -6.10
N TYR A 297 10.83 -1.51 -6.19
CA TYR A 297 10.27 -0.16 -6.28
C TYR A 297 10.18 0.29 -7.73
N ASN A 298 9.15 1.03 -8.01
CA ASN A 298 9.04 1.76 -9.27
C ASN A 298 10.11 2.86 -9.32
N LYS A 299 10.91 2.92 -10.40
CA LYS A 299 11.99 3.91 -10.55
C LYS A 299 11.51 5.29 -10.98
N ASP A 300 10.35 5.36 -11.58
CA ASP A 300 9.80 6.61 -12.14
C ASP A 300 9.03 7.43 -11.09
N ILE A 301 9.25 7.08 -9.82
CA ILE A 301 8.53 7.68 -8.71
C ILE A 301 9.47 8.32 -7.68
#